data_f6a68161f641a8832357c34c160c8f17
#
_entry.id   f6a68161f641a8832357c34c160c8f17
#
_cell.length_a   1.000
_cell.length_b   1.000
_cell.length_c   1.000
_cell.angle_alpha   90.00
_cell.angle_beta   90.00
_cell.angle_gamma   90.00
#
_symmetry.space_group_name_H-M   'P 1'
#
loop_
_entity.id
_entity.type
_entity.pdbx_description
1 polymer ?
#
loop_
_entity_poly.entity_id
_entity_poly.type
_entity_poly.pdbx_seq_one_letter_code
_entity_poly.pdbx_strand_id
1 'polypeptide(L)'
;MRKINPYENAQTIIRRTAEIMGLEEWITAFLLRPQREINASFLIEMDDGSVRIFQGYRVQHNNALGPYKGGIRYHWDVDLNEVRALATWMSIKCATVALPLGGGKGGVICCPREHGSIPAMSEGELERMTRAFTRVIAPDIGPDKDIPAPDVYTDSKVMGWIVDEYARFVGKPVNEVLGVVTGKALDNGGSLGRDQATARGGQFVLREAVERGHTSLENLEGAEVAIQGYGNAGSNFARLTHEQDGCRIVAVSDSKGGIYNPQGLNPQAVLEYKYSSPKRTVVGYPDAEVITNQELLELECDILAPSALENVITDENANRVKSKVVVELANGPTTPDADNILCEKGISVLPDVLANAGGVTVSCYEWQQNLAHEKWSAEKVDRMLEDTMRANTSLVLETAKQYSVNPRIGAHVLAIGRIAEKLRRTVSDETTEWKTEIRAASST
;
A
#
# COMPACT_ATOMS: atom_id res chain seq x y z
N MET A 1 -22.11 -16.65 -5.11
CA MET A 1 -20.69 -16.81 -4.75
C MET A 1 -20.50 -16.53 -3.27
N ARG A 2 -19.73 -17.37 -2.55
CA ARG A 2 -19.40 -17.10 -1.13
C ARG A 2 -18.50 -15.85 -1.11
N LYS A 3 -18.87 -14.80 -0.38
CA LYS A 3 -18.04 -13.60 -0.26
C LYS A 3 -16.71 -14.05 0.39
N ILE A 4 -15.61 -13.96 -0.35
CA ILE A 4 -14.30 -14.37 0.14
C ILE A 4 -13.92 -13.44 1.30
N ASN A 5 -13.59 -14.00 2.47
CA ASN A 5 -13.17 -13.20 3.61
C ASN A 5 -11.69 -12.78 3.41
N PRO A 6 -11.38 -11.49 3.22
CA PRO A 6 -10.02 -11.05 2.94
C PRO A 6 -9.05 -11.33 4.10
N TYR A 7 -9.54 -11.41 5.34
CA TYR A 7 -8.72 -11.73 6.49
C TYR A 7 -8.31 -13.20 6.51
N GLU A 8 -9.20 -14.11 6.15
CA GLU A 8 -8.87 -15.54 6.00
C GLU A 8 -7.80 -15.75 4.91
N ASN A 9 -7.84 -14.99 3.83
CA ASN A 9 -6.82 -15.02 2.79
C ASN A 9 -5.46 -14.56 3.33
N ALA A 10 -5.40 -13.44 4.03
CA ALA A 10 -4.16 -12.95 4.64
C ALA A 10 -3.58 -13.98 5.61
N GLN A 11 -4.41 -14.59 6.45
CA GLN A 11 -3.99 -15.65 7.38
C GLN A 11 -3.49 -16.91 6.65
N THR A 12 -4.11 -17.28 5.53
CA THR A 12 -3.71 -18.44 4.72
C THR A 12 -2.30 -18.25 4.15
N ILE A 13 -1.98 -17.07 3.64
CA ILE A 13 -0.64 -16.76 3.14
C ILE A 13 0.39 -16.82 4.28
N ILE A 14 0.07 -16.28 5.46
CA ILE A 14 0.96 -16.35 6.62
C ILE A 14 1.23 -17.81 7.03
N ARG A 15 0.19 -18.66 7.12
CA ARG A 15 0.36 -20.08 7.46
C ARG A 15 1.24 -20.80 6.44
N ARG A 16 0.95 -20.64 5.15
CA ARG A 16 1.75 -21.25 4.08
C ARG A 16 3.21 -20.80 4.15
N THR A 17 3.45 -19.52 4.37
CA THR A 17 4.81 -18.98 4.50
C THR A 17 5.51 -19.51 5.74
N ALA A 18 4.82 -19.60 6.88
CA ALA A 18 5.35 -20.16 8.11
C ALA A 18 5.75 -21.63 7.96
N GLU A 19 4.96 -22.45 7.27
CA GLU A 19 5.27 -23.84 6.93
C GLU A 19 6.54 -23.94 6.06
N ILE A 20 6.66 -23.12 5.03
CA ILE A 20 7.86 -23.06 4.15
C ILE A 20 9.12 -22.72 4.96
N MET A 21 9.00 -21.83 5.93
CA MET A 21 10.11 -21.37 6.78
C MET A 21 10.44 -22.34 7.93
N GLY A 22 9.57 -23.28 8.25
CA GLY A 22 9.64 -24.03 9.51
C GLY A 22 9.57 -23.12 10.74
N LEU A 23 8.71 -22.09 10.68
CA LEU A 23 8.60 -21.06 11.71
C LEU A 23 7.99 -21.64 13.01
N GLU A 24 8.42 -21.14 14.15
CA GLU A 24 7.91 -21.56 15.46
C GLU A 24 6.39 -21.28 15.57
N GLU A 25 5.67 -22.21 16.19
CA GLU A 25 4.21 -22.17 16.28
C GLU A 25 3.72 -20.90 16.99
N TRP A 26 4.40 -20.45 18.04
CA TRP A 26 4.01 -19.25 18.79
C TRP A 26 4.15 -17.97 17.95
N ILE A 27 5.17 -17.85 17.09
CA ILE A 27 5.34 -16.71 16.16
C ILE A 27 4.21 -16.74 15.14
N THR A 28 3.94 -17.89 14.55
CA THR A 28 2.85 -18.07 13.61
C THR A 28 1.51 -17.68 14.23
N ALA A 29 1.21 -18.19 15.44
CA ALA A 29 -0.02 -17.86 16.16
C ALA A 29 -0.14 -16.36 16.47
N PHE A 30 0.97 -15.70 16.78
CA PHE A 30 1.02 -14.26 17.04
C PHE A 30 0.76 -13.43 15.77
N LEU A 31 1.34 -13.82 14.64
CA LEU A 31 1.15 -13.14 13.35
C LEU A 31 -0.25 -13.34 12.73
N LEU A 32 -0.96 -14.38 13.16
CA LEU A 32 -2.33 -14.65 12.70
C LEU A 32 -3.38 -13.75 13.35
N ARG A 33 -3.01 -12.90 14.31
CA ARG A 33 -3.94 -12.05 15.06
C ARG A 33 -3.42 -10.64 15.19
N PRO A 34 -4.28 -9.62 15.06
CA PRO A 34 -3.91 -8.27 15.48
C PRO A 34 -3.59 -8.24 16.98
N GLN A 35 -2.59 -7.44 17.34
CA GLN A 35 -2.26 -7.21 18.75
C GLN A 35 -3.35 -6.41 19.46
N ARG A 36 -4.03 -5.52 18.71
CA ARG A 36 -5.04 -4.63 19.27
C ARG A 36 -6.07 -4.20 18.23
N GLU A 37 -7.32 -4.09 18.66
CA GLU A 37 -8.44 -3.64 17.83
C GLU A 37 -9.27 -2.62 18.58
N ILE A 38 -9.56 -1.49 17.95
CA ILE A 38 -10.47 -0.46 18.41
C ILE A 38 -11.69 -0.51 17.50
N ASN A 39 -12.84 -0.78 18.08
CA ASN A 39 -14.14 -0.80 17.42
C ASN A 39 -15.05 0.16 18.19
N ALA A 40 -15.43 1.26 17.59
CA ALA A 40 -16.12 2.31 18.30
C ALA A 40 -17.27 2.91 17.51
N SER A 41 -18.35 3.23 18.23
CA SER A 41 -19.46 4.05 17.74
C SER A 41 -19.29 5.46 18.28
N PHE A 42 -19.54 6.46 17.44
CA PHE A 42 -19.46 7.87 17.82
C PHE A 42 -20.55 8.68 17.11
N LEU A 43 -20.84 9.86 17.64
CA LEU A 43 -21.94 10.71 17.20
C LEU A 43 -21.43 11.99 16.57
N ILE A 44 -22.09 12.45 15.51
CA ILE A 44 -21.93 13.81 14.98
C ILE A 44 -23.30 14.43 14.67
N GLU A 45 -23.35 15.75 14.74
CA GLU A 45 -24.46 16.54 14.21
C GLU A 45 -24.28 16.72 12.70
N MET A 46 -25.32 16.43 11.93
CA MET A 46 -25.38 16.60 10.49
C MET A 46 -25.76 18.06 10.15
N ASP A 47 -25.63 18.44 8.88
CA ASP A 47 -25.94 19.80 8.43
C ASP A 47 -27.45 20.15 8.55
N ASP A 48 -28.29 19.13 8.56
CA ASP A 48 -29.73 19.27 8.78
C ASP A 48 -30.14 19.34 10.28
N GLY A 49 -29.15 19.35 11.19
CA GLY A 49 -29.36 19.35 12.65
C GLY A 49 -29.70 17.98 13.25
N SER A 50 -29.81 16.94 12.44
CA SER A 50 -29.97 15.57 12.94
C SER A 50 -28.67 15.04 13.54
N VAL A 51 -28.78 14.09 14.48
CA VAL A 51 -27.62 13.40 15.04
C VAL A 51 -27.53 12.00 14.44
N ARG A 52 -26.36 11.65 13.89
CA ARG A 52 -26.08 10.32 13.35
C ARG A 52 -24.99 9.59 14.09
N ILE A 53 -25.15 8.27 14.16
CA ILE A 53 -24.16 7.34 14.72
C ILE A 53 -23.28 6.84 13.58
N PHE A 54 -21.96 6.90 13.78
CA PHE A 54 -20.97 6.33 12.87
C PHE A 54 -20.20 5.22 13.58
N GLN A 55 -19.78 4.22 12.79
CA GLN A 55 -18.95 3.11 13.24
C GLN A 55 -17.56 3.28 12.64
N GLY A 56 -16.54 3.23 13.49
CA GLY A 56 -15.14 3.30 13.08
C GLY A 56 -14.29 2.20 13.68
N TYR A 57 -13.25 1.83 12.96
CA TYR A 57 -12.30 0.79 13.32
C TYR A 57 -10.86 1.32 13.25
N ARG A 58 -10.01 0.90 14.20
CA ARG A 58 -8.55 0.98 14.09
C ARG A 58 -7.96 -0.35 14.53
N VAL A 59 -7.31 -1.06 13.60
CA VAL A 59 -6.66 -2.34 13.85
C VAL A 59 -5.15 -2.14 13.85
N GLN A 60 -4.50 -2.57 14.91
CA GLN A 60 -3.06 -2.53 15.15
C GLN A 60 -2.55 -3.98 15.12
N HIS A 61 -1.98 -4.38 13.95
CA HIS A 61 -1.66 -5.79 13.71
C HIS A 61 -0.37 -6.21 14.39
N ASN A 62 0.76 -5.59 14.08
CA ASN A 62 2.05 -5.95 14.64
C ASN A 62 2.99 -4.76 14.69
N ASN A 63 3.68 -4.55 15.81
CA ASN A 63 4.62 -3.46 16.04
C ASN A 63 6.05 -3.91 16.36
N ALA A 64 6.40 -5.16 16.08
CA ALA A 64 7.73 -5.68 16.38
C ALA A 64 8.87 -4.85 15.76
N LEU A 65 8.63 -4.28 14.56
CA LEU A 65 9.62 -3.46 13.86
C LEU A 65 9.53 -1.96 14.18
N GLY A 66 8.46 -1.50 14.84
CA GLY A 66 8.24 -0.10 15.18
C GLY A 66 6.75 0.28 15.24
N PRO A 67 6.41 1.58 15.33
CA PRO A 67 5.03 2.05 15.43
C PRO A 67 4.14 1.46 14.34
N TYR A 68 2.86 1.18 14.69
CA TYR A 68 1.90 0.75 13.70
C TYR A 68 1.74 1.82 12.62
N LYS A 69 1.56 1.41 11.36
CA LYS A 69 1.45 2.32 10.22
C LYS A 69 0.38 1.87 9.25
N GLY A 70 -0.49 2.79 8.84
CA GLY A 70 -1.43 2.51 7.77
C GLY A 70 -2.58 3.49 7.67
N GLY A 71 -3.23 3.50 6.51
CA GLY A 71 -4.27 4.44 6.14
C GLY A 71 -5.58 4.30 6.94
N ILE A 72 -6.41 5.33 6.86
CA ILE A 72 -7.81 5.30 7.31
C ILE A 72 -8.69 5.43 6.08
N ARG A 73 -9.56 4.45 5.86
CA ARG A 73 -10.49 4.38 4.72
C ARG A 73 -11.86 4.91 5.11
N TYR A 74 -12.44 5.76 4.28
CA TYR A 74 -13.82 6.19 4.37
C TYR A 74 -14.61 5.51 3.26
N HIS A 75 -15.53 4.60 3.62
CA HIS A 75 -16.30 3.86 2.62
C HIS A 75 -17.56 3.26 3.25
N TRP A 76 -18.61 3.09 2.46
CA TRP A 76 -19.87 2.51 2.94
C TRP A 76 -19.80 1.00 3.21
N ASP A 77 -18.87 0.29 2.57
CA ASP A 77 -18.69 -1.16 2.70
C ASP A 77 -17.57 -1.57 3.67
N VAL A 78 -16.99 -0.62 4.41
CA VAL A 78 -15.94 -0.94 5.39
C VAL A 78 -16.44 -1.95 6.41
N ASP A 79 -15.71 -3.03 6.59
CA ASP A 79 -15.95 -4.00 7.65
C ASP A 79 -14.65 -4.33 8.41
N LEU A 80 -14.81 -4.92 9.62
CA LEU A 80 -13.68 -5.21 10.49
C LEU A 80 -12.72 -6.24 9.90
N ASN A 81 -13.19 -7.22 9.13
CA ASN A 81 -12.32 -8.23 8.51
C ASN A 81 -11.48 -7.65 7.37
N GLU A 82 -12.05 -6.71 6.61
CA GLU A 82 -11.30 -5.93 5.63
C GLU A 82 -10.18 -5.12 6.32
N VAL A 83 -10.50 -4.43 7.41
CA VAL A 83 -9.51 -3.62 8.17
C VAL A 83 -8.43 -4.51 8.78
N ARG A 84 -8.77 -5.70 9.30
CA ARG A 84 -7.80 -6.71 9.79
C ARG A 84 -6.85 -7.17 8.69
N ALA A 85 -7.38 -7.53 7.52
CA ALA A 85 -6.59 -7.94 6.37
C ALA A 85 -5.60 -6.85 5.96
N LEU A 86 -6.10 -5.64 5.81
CA LEU A 86 -5.30 -4.49 5.41
C LEU A 86 -4.21 -4.13 6.44
N ALA A 87 -4.49 -4.25 7.74
CA ALA A 87 -3.51 -4.06 8.80
C ALA A 87 -2.40 -5.14 8.77
N THR A 88 -2.80 -6.39 8.50
CA THR A 88 -1.85 -7.52 8.32
C THR A 88 -0.93 -7.27 7.12
N TRP A 89 -1.49 -6.90 5.98
CA TRP A 89 -0.70 -6.57 4.79
C TRP A 89 0.22 -5.37 4.99
N MET A 90 -0.17 -4.39 5.81
CA MET A 90 0.72 -3.28 6.16
C MET A 90 1.94 -3.75 6.96
N SER A 91 1.80 -4.69 7.90
CA SER A 91 2.95 -5.29 8.61
C SER A 91 3.91 -5.97 7.63
N ILE A 92 3.37 -6.78 6.71
CA ILE A 92 4.19 -7.46 5.70
C ILE A 92 4.86 -6.45 4.77
N LYS A 93 4.12 -5.46 4.28
CA LYS A 93 4.65 -4.44 3.36
C LYS A 93 5.79 -3.63 4.00
N CYS A 94 5.60 -3.12 5.21
CA CYS A 94 6.65 -2.39 5.92
C CYS A 94 7.90 -3.26 6.16
N ALA A 95 7.70 -4.52 6.55
CA ALA A 95 8.77 -5.47 6.75
C ALA A 95 9.49 -5.85 5.45
N THR A 96 8.77 -6.01 4.33
CA THR A 96 9.36 -6.33 3.01
C THR A 96 10.41 -5.30 2.60
N VAL A 97 10.18 -4.03 2.83
CA VAL A 97 11.11 -2.94 2.47
C VAL A 97 11.89 -2.39 3.67
N ALA A 98 12.02 -3.19 4.73
CA ALA A 98 12.85 -2.90 5.92
C ALA A 98 12.55 -1.55 6.61
N LEU A 99 11.31 -1.11 6.62
CA LEU A 99 10.94 0.11 7.34
C LEU A 99 10.87 -0.16 8.86
N PRO A 100 11.27 0.79 9.70
CA PRO A 100 11.13 0.71 11.16
C PRO A 100 9.68 1.01 11.58
N LEU A 101 8.74 0.30 10.98
CA LEU A 101 7.30 0.50 11.14
C LEU A 101 6.58 -0.86 11.19
N GLY A 102 5.54 -0.90 11.98
CA GLY A 102 4.62 -2.02 12.04
C GLY A 102 3.45 -1.87 11.07
N GLY A 103 2.37 -2.62 11.29
CA GLY A 103 1.16 -2.57 10.48
C GLY A 103 -0.07 -2.18 11.26
N GLY A 104 -0.77 -1.18 10.76
CA GLY A 104 -2.07 -0.75 11.25
C GLY A 104 -3.00 -0.36 10.12
N LYS A 105 -4.30 -0.32 10.38
CA LYS A 105 -5.31 0.14 9.43
C LYS A 105 -6.52 0.68 10.15
N GLY A 106 -7.16 1.69 9.58
CA GLY A 106 -8.42 2.21 10.06
C GLY A 106 -9.48 2.27 8.97
N GLY A 107 -10.71 2.41 9.40
CA GLY A 107 -11.84 2.66 8.49
C GLY A 107 -13.03 3.22 9.23
N VAL A 108 -13.83 4.02 8.55
CA VAL A 108 -15.12 4.52 9.03
C VAL A 108 -16.18 4.20 8.01
N ILE A 109 -17.30 3.62 8.47
CA ILE A 109 -18.48 3.35 7.64
C ILE A 109 -19.18 4.69 7.41
N CYS A 110 -19.04 5.24 6.20
CA CYS A 110 -19.65 6.52 5.83
C CYS A 110 -19.82 6.63 4.32
N CYS A 111 -20.51 7.67 3.86
CA CYS A 111 -20.75 7.94 2.46
C CYS A 111 -20.06 9.24 2.03
N PRO A 112 -18.74 9.22 1.72
CA PRO A 112 -17.97 10.42 1.37
C PRO A 112 -18.30 10.96 -0.02
N ARG A 113 -18.97 10.17 -0.85
CA ARG A 113 -19.53 10.56 -2.15
C ARG A 113 -20.87 9.88 -2.37
N GLU A 114 -21.65 10.38 -3.29
CA GLU A 114 -22.94 9.78 -3.65
C GLU A 114 -22.80 8.30 -4.01
N HIS A 115 -23.67 7.46 -3.41
CA HIS A 115 -23.72 6.03 -3.67
C HIS A 115 -25.19 5.55 -3.70
N GLY A 116 -25.67 5.19 -4.89
CA GLY A 116 -27.06 4.84 -5.08
C GLY A 116 -27.99 6.01 -4.69
N SER A 117 -28.89 5.78 -3.75
CA SER A 117 -29.78 6.79 -3.19
C SER A 117 -29.23 7.50 -1.94
N ILE A 118 -28.02 7.16 -1.50
CA ILE A 118 -27.40 7.76 -0.32
C ILE A 118 -26.60 8.98 -0.78
N PRO A 119 -26.97 10.20 -0.32
CA PRO A 119 -26.23 11.41 -0.69
C PRO A 119 -24.85 11.43 -0.09
N ALA A 120 -23.93 12.14 -0.74
CA ALA A 120 -22.61 12.41 -0.21
C ALA A 120 -22.71 13.25 1.07
N MET A 121 -21.85 12.95 2.03
CA MET A 121 -21.62 13.85 3.16
C MET A 121 -20.99 15.16 2.68
N SER A 122 -21.37 16.27 3.30
CA SER A 122 -20.72 17.55 3.07
C SER A 122 -19.28 17.55 3.63
N GLU A 123 -18.47 18.51 3.20
CA GLU A 123 -17.12 18.69 3.75
C GLU A 123 -17.15 18.95 5.26
N GLY A 124 -18.10 19.76 5.74
CA GLY A 124 -18.30 20.04 7.16
C GLY A 124 -18.68 18.80 7.97
N GLU A 125 -19.54 17.95 7.40
CA GLU A 125 -19.89 16.66 8.01
C GLU A 125 -18.71 15.69 8.07
N LEU A 126 -17.91 15.62 6.98
CA LEU A 126 -16.69 14.81 6.95
C LEU A 126 -15.65 15.30 7.96
N GLU A 127 -15.51 16.63 8.13
CA GLU A 127 -14.62 17.19 9.15
C GLU A 127 -15.09 16.83 10.57
N ARG A 128 -16.36 17.03 10.88
CA ARG A 128 -16.93 16.68 12.20
C ARG A 128 -16.76 15.19 12.49
N MET A 129 -17.02 14.33 11.49
CA MET A 129 -16.84 12.89 11.60
C MET A 129 -15.37 12.53 11.85
N THR A 130 -14.44 13.11 11.07
CA THR A 130 -13.00 12.89 11.23
C THR A 130 -12.52 13.28 12.62
N ARG A 131 -12.91 14.47 13.11
CA ARG A 131 -12.55 14.94 14.45
C ARG A 131 -13.15 14.07 15.56
N ALA A 132 -14.40 13.63 15.41
CA ALA A 132 -15.03 12.71 16.36
C ALA A 132 -14.32 11.35 16.39
N PHE A 133 -14.00 10.77 15.25
CA PHE A 133 -13.23 9.53 15.17
C PHE A 133 -11.82 9.70 15.74
N THR A 134 -11.16 10.82 15.46
CA THR A 134 -9.83 11.14 16.01
C THR A 134 -9.85 11.16 17.53
N ARG A 135 -10.83 11.76 18.17
CA ARG A 135 -10.97 11.76 19.65
C ARG A 135 -11.05 10.34 20.21
N VAL A 136 -11.73 9.43 19.49
CA VAL A 136 -11.83 8.03 19.91
C VAL A 136 -10.50 7.32 19.87
N ILE A 137 -9.72 7.51 18.79
CA ILE A 137 -8.45 6.80 18.61
C ILE A 137 -7.24 7.55 19.18
N ALA A 138 -7.38 8.81 19.58
CA ALA A 138 -6.27 9.65 20.04
C ALA A 138 -5.43 9.06 21.17
N PRO A 139 -5.98 8.32 22.15
CA PRO A 139 -5.16 7.64 23.18
C PRO A 139 -4.21 6.59 22.62
N ASP A 140 -4.52 6.04 21.47
CA ASP A 140 -3.90 4.86 20.88
C ASP A 140 -3.05 5.16 19.65
N ILE A 141 -3.10 6.40 19.12
CA ILE A 141 -2.25 6.88 18.05
C ILE A 141 -1.13 7.79 18.58
N GLY A 142 -0.14 8.03 17.76
CA GLY A 142 0.99 8.90 18.12
C GLY A 142 2.22 8.58 17.27
N PRO A 143 3.19 9.49 17.21
CA PRO A 143 4.37 9.33 16.37
C PRO A 143 5.25 8.12 16.77
N ASP A 144 5.14 7.64 17.98
CA ASP A 144 5.84 6.50 18.56
C ASP A 144 4.94 5.26 18.78
N LYS A 145 3.64 5.36 18.48
CA LYS A 145 2.65 4.30 18.73
C LYS A 145 2.02 3.79 17.44
N ASP A 146 1.27 4.66 16.78
CA ASP A 146 0.48 4.32 15.60
C ASP A 146 0.28 5.57 14.74
N ILE A 147 0.64 5.48 13.47
CA ILE A 147 0.74 6.59 12.53
C ILE A 147 -0.26 6.41 11.39
N PRO A 148 -1.45 7.01 11.47
CA PRO A 148 -2.41 7.02 10.37
C PRO A 148 -1.87 7.68 9.10
N ALA A 149 -2.52 7.39 7.98
CA ALA A 149 -2.21 7.93 6.65
C ALA A 149 -3.49 7.99 5.80
N PRO A 150 -3.46 8.65 4.62
CA PRO A 150 -4.57 8.59 3.67
C PRO A 150 -4.79 7.18 3.10
N ASP A 151 -6.03 6.89 2.75
CA ASP A 151 -6.47 5.71 2.01
C ASP A 151 -7.69 6.09 1.14
N VAL A 152 -8.56 5.16 0.76
CA VAL A 152 -9.75 5.44 -0.06
C VAL A 152 -10.61 6.54 0.59
N TYR A 153 -10.92 7.57 -0.19
CA TYR A 153 -11.70 8.75 0.17
C TYR A 153 -11.19 9.55 1.38
N THR A 154 -9.91 9.45 1.68
CA THR A 154 -9.21 10.35 2.60
C THR A 154 -7.99 10.94 1.90
N ASP A 155 -7.62 12.14 2.27
CA ASP A 155 -6.57 12.93 1.63
C ASP A 155 -5.76 13.75 2.64
N SER A 156 -4.94 14.66 2.14
CA SER A 156 -4.12 15.55 2.96
C SER A 156 -4.95 16.51 3.85
N LYS A 157 -6.16 16.87 3.42
CA LYS A 157 -7.08 17.70 4.21
C LYS A 157 -7.59 16.92 5.44
N VAL A 158 -8.04 15.68 5.23
CA VAL A 158 -8.45 14.78 6.31
C VAL A 158 -7.30 14.58 7.30
N MET A 159 -6.08 14.38 6.81
CA MET A 159 -4.89 14.27 7.68
C MET A 159 -4.66 15.55 8.49
N GLY A 160 -4.89 16.71 7.90
CA GLY A 160 -4.82 17.99 8.61
C GLY A 160 -5.80 18.08 9.78
N TRP A 161 -7.04 17.64 9.59
CA TRP A 161 -8.05 17.60 10.67
C TRP A 161 -7.66 16.63 11.80
N ILE A 162 -7.03 15.50 11.46
CA ILE A 162 -6.54 14.53 12.46
C ILE A 162 -5.40 15.16 13.28
N VAL A 163 -4.44 15.81 12.64
CA VAL A 163 -3.32 16.49 13.35
C VAL A 163 -3.84 17.57 14.31
N ASP A 164 -4.72 18.43 13.83
CA ASP A 164 -5.31 19.51 14.62
C ASP A 164 -6.09 18.99 15.85
N GLU A 165 -6.92 17.96 15.64
CA GLU A 165 -7.69 17.36 16.73
C GLU A 165 -6.80 16.59 17.72
N TYR A 166 -5.78 15.89 17.22
CA TYR A 166 -4.79 15.23 18.09
C TYR A 166 -3.99 16.24 18.92
N ALA A 167 -3.57 17.34 18.31
CA ALA A 167 -2.87 18.43 19.01
C ALA A 167 -3.69 18.98 20.20
N ARG A 168 -5.01 19.18 19.98
CA ARG A 168 -5.94 19.58 21.04
C ARG A 168 -6.04 18.52 22.14
N PHE A 169 -6.13 17.24 21.76
CA PHE A 169 -6.22 16.13 22.72
C PHE A 169 -5.00 16.05 23.63
N VAL A 170 -3.79 16.18 23.08
CA VAL A 170 -2.54 16.10 23.87
C VAL A 170 -2.14 17.44 24.49
N GLY A 171 -2.83 18.54 24.18
CA GLY A 171 -2.53 19.87 24.70
C GLY A 171 -1.21 20.45 24.18
N LYS A 172 -0.82 20.15 22.96
CA LYS A 172 0.43 20.60 22.32
C LYS A 172 0.18 21.42 21.06
N PRO A 173 1.10 22.32 20.68
CA PRO A 173 1.04 22.99 19.38
C PRO A 173 1.12 21.98 18.21
N VAL A 174 0.46 22.29 17.10
CA VAL A 174 0.39 21.42 15.90
C VAL A 174 1.78 21.06 15.37
N ASN A 175 2.72 22.00 15.35
CA ASN A 175 4.09 21.78 14.86
C ASN A 175 4.89 20.77 15.69
N GLU A 176 4.51 20.49 16.92
CA GLU A 176 5.16 19.48 17.78
C GLU A 176 4.60 18.07 17.59
N VAL A 177 3.46 17.94 16.94
CA VAL A 177 2.75 16.67 16.77
C VAL A 177 2.63 16.21 15.32
N LEU A 178 3.28 16.87 14.38
CA LEU A 178 3.19 16.58 12.94
C LEU A 178 3.49 15.12 12.57
N GLY A 179 4.32 14.45 13.38
CA GLY A 179 4.65 13.02 13.18
C GLY A 179 3.51 12.04 13.50
N VAL A 180 2.35 12.52 14.04
CA VAL A 180 1.23 11.62 14.36
C VAL A 180 0.58 10.99 13.13
N VAL A 181 0.63 11.65 11.96
CA VAL A 181 0.11 11.14 10.69
C VAL A 181 1.09 11.42 9.55
N THR A 182 0.90 10.75 8.42
CA THR A 182 1.61 11.06 7.17
C THR A 182 0.63 11.27 6.01
N GLY A 183 1.13 11.81 4.89
CA GLY A 183 0.30 12.19 3.74
C GLY A 183 -0.34 13.56 3.89
N LYS A 184 0.28 14.43 4.68
CA LYS A 184 -0.11 15.83 4.86
C LYS A 184 0.22 16.68 3.63
N ALA A 185 -0.37 17.86 3.53
CA ALA A 185 0.03 18.87 2.58
C ALA A 185 1.47 19.36 2.89
N LEU A 186 2.19 19.81 1.85
CA LEU A 186 3.60 20.20 1.97
C LEU A 186 3.83 21.35 2.97
N ASP A 187 2.91 22.29 3.04
CA ASP A 187 2.91 23.40 3.99
C ASP A 187 2.62 22.96 5.43
N ASN A 188 2.04 21.78 5.59
CA ASN A 188 1.69 21.19 6.90
C ASN A 188 2.59 19.98 7.25
N GLY A 189 3.84 20.00 6.83
CA GLY A 189 4.82 18.96 7.16
C GLY A 189 4.79 17.72 6.27
N GLY A 190 4.16 17.78 5.09
CA GLY A 190 4.22 16.75 4.07
C GLY A 190 5.59 16.62 3.41
N SER A 191 5.88 15.51 2.77
CA SER A 191 7.15 15.24 2.07
C SER A 191 7.03 15.44 0.57
N LEU A 192 8.07 16.01 -0.03
CA LEU A 192 8.23 16.03 -1.48
C LEU A 192 8.31 14.61 -2.04
N GLY A 193 7.89 14.40 -3.28
CA GLY A 193 7.91 13.11 -3.98
C GLY A 193 6.83 12.12 -3.55
N ARG A 194 5.96 12.45 -2.58
CA ARG A 194 4.91 11.55 -2.08
C ARG A 194 3.84 11.25 -3.12
N ASP A 195 3.54 12.19 -3.98
CA ASP A 195 2.53 12.13 -5.03
C ASP A 195 2.80 11.04 -6.08
N GLN A 196 4.06 10.82 -6.44
CA GLN A 196 4.50 9.81 -7.41
C GLN A 196 5.20 8.59 -6.77
N ALA A 197 5.34 8.55 -5.44
CA ALA A 197 6.16 7.56 -4.74
C ALA A 197 5.80 6.09 -5.04
N THR A 198 4.53 5.77 -5.24
CA THR A 198 4.08 4.41 -5.59
C THR A 198 4.62 3.99 -6.96
N ALA A 199 4.42 4.84 -7.96
CA ALA A 199 4.90 4.59 -9.32
C ALA A 199 6.43 4.56 -9.38
N ARG A 200 7.07 5.51 -8.70
CA ARG A 200 8.53 5.60 -8.61
C ARG A 200 9.16 4.36 -7.98
N GLY A 201 8.55 3.89 -6.88
CA GLY A 201 8.97 2.63 -6.25
C GLY A 201 8.85 1.43 -7.18
N GLY A 202 7.72 1.31 -7.89
CA GLY A 202 7.52 0.25 -8.89
C GLY A 202 8.51 0.31 -10.05
N GLN A 203 8.90 1.51 -10.49
CA GLN A 203 9.94 1.71 -11.50
C GLN A 203 11.30 1.20 -10.99
N PHE A 204 11.70 1.53 -9.78
CA PHE A 204 12.96 1.04 -9.20
C PHE A 204 12.97 -0.48 -9.00
N VAL A 205 11.85 -1.07 -8.60
CA VAL A 205 11.68 -2.52 -8.51
C VAL A 205 11.87 -3.18 -9.89
N LEU A 206 11.23 -2.63 -10.92
CA LEU A 206 11.35 -3.13 -12.28
C LEU A 206 12.80 -3.02 -12.81
N ARG A 207 13.44 -1.87 -12.64
CA ARG A 207 14.85 -1.67 -13.02
C ARG A 207 15.77 -2.70 -12.37
N GLU A 208 15.68 -2.87 -11.06
CA GLU A 208 16.52 -3.81 -10.32
C GLU A 208 16.28 -5.26 -10.78
N ALA A 209 15.02 -5.65 -10.99
CA ALA A 209 14.68 -6.98 -11.45
C ALA A 209 15.26 -7.29 -12.85
N VAL A 210 15.22 -6.34 -13.77
CA VAL A 210 15.78 -6.46 -15.11
C VAL A 210 17.32 -6.47 -15.06
N GLU A 211 17.95 -5.49 -14.41
CA GLU A 211 19.40 -5.37 -14.30
C GLU A 211 20.07 -6.61 -13.65
N ARG A 212 19.34 -7.26 -12.72
CA ARG A 212 19.82 -8.49 -12.07
C ARG A 212 19.48 -9.78 -12.81
N GLY A 213 18.80 -9.69 -13.97
CA GLY A 213 18.43 -10.86 -14.76
C GLY A 213 17.37 -11.74 -14.10
N HIS A 214 16.49 -11.16 -13.30
CA HIS A 214 15.35 -11.86 -12.67
C HIS A 214 14.09 -11.83 -13.53
N THR A 215 14.18 -11.29 -14.73
CA THR A 215 13.12 -11.28 -15.74
C THR A 215 13.67 -11.80 -17.06
N SER A 216 12.79 -12.10 -18.02
CA SER A 216 13.20 -12.44 -19.39
C SER A 216 13.50 -11.22 -20.27
N LEU A 217 13.48 -10.00 -19.71
CA LEU A 217 13.86 -8.76 -20.38
C LEU A 217 15.36 -8.52 -20.24
N GLU A 218 16.03 -8.20 -21.34
CA GLU A 218 17.46 -7.85 -21.34
C GLU A 218 17.69 -6.39 -20.89
N ASN A 219 16.77 -5.50 -21.22
CA ASN A 219 16.78 -4.08 -20.86
C ASN A 219 15.37 -3.49 -20.95
N LEU A 220 15.21 -2.23 -20.61
CA LEU A 220 13.93 -1.51 -20.65
C LEU A 220 13.75 -0.61 -21.87
N GLU A 221 14.81 -0.30 -22.60
CA GLU A 221 14.76 0.56 -23.79
C GLU A 221 13.90 -0.07 -24.87
N GLY A 222 12.86 0.62 -25.31
CA GLY A 222 11.90 0.16 -26.30
C GLY A 222 10.90 -0.91 -25.79
N ALA A 223 11.00 -1.37 -24.54
CA ALA A 223 10.08 -2.35 -23.98
C ALA A 223 8.63 -1.84 -24.01
N GLU A 224 7.71 -2.69 -24.45
CA GLU A 224 6.29 -2.37 -24.56
C GLU A 224 5.57 -2.51 -23.23
N VAL A 225 4.89 -1.43 -22.81
CA VAL A 225 4.19 -1.36 -21.52
C VAL A 225 2.70 -1.19 -21.72
N ALA A 226 1.90 -2.08 -21.13
CA ALA A 226 0.46 -1.97 -20.99
C ALA A 226 0.08 -1.70 -19.52
N ILE A 227 -0.78 -0.69 -19.26
CA ILE A 227 -1.11 -0.23 -17.90
C ILE A 227 -2.62 -0.26 -17.71
N GLN A 228 -3.09 -1.14 -16.83
CA GLN A 228 -4.49 -1.18 -16.43
C GLN A 228 -4.72 -0.20 -15.27
N GLY A 229 -5.47 0.87 -15.53
CA GLY A 229 -5.72 1.92 -14.55
C GLY A 229 -4.83 3.16 -14.73
N TYR A 230 -5.35 4.18 -15.41
CA TYR A 230 -4.64 5.44 -15.66
C TYR A 230 -5.01 6.50 -14.61
N GLY A 231 -4.89 6.11 -13.32
CA GLY A 231 -4.97 6.97 -12.14
C GLY A 231 -3.59 7.49 -11.71
N ASN A 232 -3.45 7.92 -10.44
CA ASN A 232 -2.19 8.47 -9.95
C ASN A 232 -0.99 7.52 -10.14
N ALA A 233 -1.11 6.25 -9.72
CA ALA A 233 -0.01 5.29 -9.84
C ALA A 233 0.30 4.98 -11.32
N GLY A 234 -0.71 4.59 -12.11
CA GLY A 234 -0.48 4.17 -13.50
C GLY A 234 0.00 5.30 -14.41
N SER A 235 -0.53 6.52 -14.28
CA SER A 235 -0.08 7.64 -15.13
C SER A 235 1.34 8.09 -14.81
N ASN A 236 1.72 8.13 -13.52
CA ASN A 236 3.10 8.42 -13.15
C ASN A 236 4.05 7.29 -13.57
N PHE A 237 3.64 6.01 -13.46
CA PHE A 237 4.46 4.89 -13.92
C PHE A 237 4.69 4.94 -15.43
N ALA A 238 3.63 5.23 -16.22
CA ALA A 238 3.74 5.43 -17.66
C ALA A 238 4.76 6.53 -18.00
N ARG A 239 4.62 7.69 -17.35
CA ARG A 239 5.52 8.82 -17.59
C ARG A 239 6.97 8.50 -17.22
N LEU A 240 7.19 7.95 -16.02
CA LEU A 240 8.53 7.66 -15.51
C LEU A 240 9.24 6.60 -16.36
N THR A 241 8.58 5.49 -16.71
CA THR A 241 9.19 4.45 -17.54
C THR A 241 9.41 4.90 -18.97
N HIS A 242 8.53 5.77 -19.51
CA HIS A 242 8.74 6.35 -20.84
C HIS A 242 9.90 7.33 -20.88
N GLU A 243 9.91 8.31 -19.97
CA GLU A 243 10.90 9.42 -20.00
C GLU A 243 12.30 8.99 -19.56
N GLN A 244 12.39 8.02 -18.64
CA GLN A 244 13.67 7.69 -17.98
C GLN A 244 14.22 6.32 -18.35
N ASP A 245 13.35 5.39 -18.77
CA ASP A 245 13.76 4.03 -19.13
C ASP A 245 13.61 3.75 -20.64
N GLY A 246 13.11 4.70 -21.41
CA GLY A 246 12.90 4.56 -22.86
C GLY A 246 11.78 3.58 -23.24
N CYS A 247 10.93 3.20 -22.28
CA CYS A 247 9.82 2.29 -22.57
C CYS A 247 8.79 2.91 -23.52
N ARG A 248 8.16 2.06 -24.33
CA ARG A 248 7.06 2.42 -25.21
C ARG A 248 5.73 2.07 -24.56
N ILE A 249 4.93 3.07 -24.19
CA ILE A 249 3.61 2.85 -23.61
C ILE A 249 2.65 2.52 -24.74
N VAL A 250 2.24 1.27 -24.87
CA VAL A 250 1.38 0.81 -25.98
C VAL A 250 -0.10 0.78 -25.64
N ALA A 251 -0.46 0.58 -24.36
CA ALA A 251 -1.85 0.56 -23.94
C ALA A 251 -2.04 1.14 -22.54
N VAL A 252 -3.14 1.84 -22.33
CA VAL A 252 -3.60 2.30 -21.01
C VAL A 252 -5.11 2.18 -20.91
N SER A 253 -5.64 2.02 -19.67
CA SER A 253 -7.08 1.95 -19.46
C SER A 253 -7.55 2.68 -18.20
N ASP A 254 -8.84 2.92 -18.12
CA ASP A 254 -9.52 3.35 -16.89
C ASP A 254 -10.85 2.58 -16.68
N SER A 255 -11.71 3.07 -15.80
CA SER A 255 -12.99 2.41 -15.48
C SER A 255 -14.00 2.37 -16.65
N LYS A 256 -13.73 3.07 -17.76
CA LYS A 256 -14.62 3.15 -18.93
C LYS A 256 -14.14 2.29 -20.10
N GLY A 257 -12.87 1.87 -20.10
CA GLY A 257 -12.24 1.08 -21.13
C GLY A 257 -10.78 1.45 -21.31
N GLY A 258 -10.16 0.94 -22.35
CA GLY A 258 -8.77 1.17 -22.69
C GLY A 258 -8.56 1.73 -24.08
N ILE A 259 -7.32 2.12 -24.33
CA ILE A 259 -6.82 2.55 -25.65
C ILE A 259 -5.51 1.82 -25.92
N TYR A 260 -5.27 1.51 -27.19
CA TYR A 260 -4.09 0.81 -27.70
C TYR A 260 -3.52 1.50 -28.93
N ASN A 261 -2.20 1.67 -28.96
CA ASN A 261 -1.46 2.11 -30.15
C ASN A 261 -0.09 1.39 -30.17
N PRO A 262 0.17 0.49 -31.12
CA PRO A 262 1.44 -0.25 -31.22
C PRO A 262 2.65 0.66 -31.51
N GLN A 263 2.46 1.86 -32.05
CA GLN A 263 3.52 2.84 -32.26
C GLN A 263 3.87 3.61 -30.99
N GLY A 264 3.08 3.46 -29.94
CA GLY A 264 3.24 4.10 -28.64
C GLY A 264 2.28 5.28 -28.42
N LEU A 265 1.99 5.49 -27.15
CA LEU A 265 1.17 6.59 -26.63
C LEU A 265 2.09 7.59 -25.91
N ASN A 266 1.84 8.89 -26.06
CA ASN A 266 2.50 9.89 -25.21
C ASN A 266 1.79 9.96 -23.85
N PRO A 267 2.45 9.59 -22.73
CA PRO A 267 1.80 9.51 -21.42
C PRO A 267 1.19 10.83 -20.94
N GLN A 268 1.90 11.93 -21.18
CA GLN A 268 1.44 13.26 -20.75
C GLN A 268 0.22 13.71 -21.56
N ALA A 269 0.25 13.53 -22.88
CA ALA A 269 -0.87 13.90 -23.76
C ALA A 269 -2.14 13.08 -23.45
N VAL A 270 -1.99 11.77 -23.16
CA VAL A 270 -3.13 10.93 -22.72
C VAL A 270 -3.70 11.41 -21.40
N LEU A 271 -2.85 11.83 -20.44
CA LEU A 271 -3.29 12.34 -19.15
C LEU A 271 -4.06 13.67 -19.30
N GLU A 272 -3.55 14.57 -20.11
CA GLU A 272 -4.20 15.85 -20.43
C GLU A 272 -5.56 15.65 -21.12
N TYR A 273 -5.61 14.74 -22.10
CA TYR A 273 -6.86 14.36 -22.77
C TYR A 273 -7.88 13.82 -21.76
N LYS A 274 -7.46 12.90 -20.88
CA LYS A 274 -8.34 12.32 -19.85
C LYS A 274 -8.96 13.40 -18.98
N TYR A 275 -8.18 14.37 -18.52
CA TYR A 275 -8.69 15.42 -17.63
C TYR A 275 -9.49 16.51 -18.35
N SER A 276 -9.24 16.75 -19.64
CA SER A 276 -10.04 17.68 -20.47
C SER A 276 -11.32 17.04 -21.02
N SER A 277 -11.38 15.71 -21.09
CA SER A 277 -12.56 14.97 -21.53
C SER A 277 -13.74 15.17 -20.56
N PRO A 278 -14.96 15.48 -21.04
CA PRO A 278 -16.15 15.62 -20.19
C PRO A 278 -16.44 14.38 -19.33
N LYS A 279 -16.09 13.20 -19.82
CA LYS A 279 -16.28 11.92 -19.14
C LYS A 279 -15.08 11.52 -18.26
N ARG A 280 -14.01 12.32 -18.26
CA ARG A 280 -12.76 12.04 -17.54
C ARG A 280 -12.22 10.63 -17.81
N THR A 281 -12.09 10.26 -19.07
CA THR A 281 -11.67 8.93 -19.52
C THR A 281 -10.60 9.03 -20.61
N VAL A 282 -9.77 7.98 -20.71
CA VAL A 282 -8.80 7.81 -21.80
C VAL A 282 -9.49 7.40 -23.11
N VAL A 283 -10.69 6.82 -23.03
CA VAL A 283 -11.43 6.32 -24.19
C VAL A 283 -11.77 7.47 -25.14
N GLY A 284 -11.42 7.29 -26.41
CA GLY A 284 -11.61 8.31 -27.47
C GLY A 284 -10.39 9.22 -27.66
N TYR A 285 -9.24 8.92 -27.03
CA TYR A 285 -7.98 9.58 -27.35
C TYR A 285 -7.67 9.41 -28.85
N PRO A 286 -7.28 10.49 -29.56
CA PRO A 286 -6.96 10.42 -30.98
C PRO A 286 -5.83 9.43 -31.29
N ASP A 287 -5.88 8.84 -32.48
CA ASP A 287 -4.86 7.93 -33.00
C ASP A 287 -4.61 6.65 -32.16
N ALA A 288 -5.63 6.22 -31.40
CA ALA A 288 -5.57 4.98 -30.62
C ALA A 288 -6.84 4.14 -30.83
N GLU A 289 -6.67 2.84 -30.91
CA GLU A 289 -7.75 1.87 -30.94
C GLU A 289 -8.41 1.75 -29.57
N VAL A 290 -9.73 1.68 -29.51
CA VAL A 290 -10.46 1.44 -28.27
C VAL A 290 -10.49 -0.05 -27.97
N ILE A 291 -10.03 -0.43 -26.78
CA ILE A 291 -10.02 -1.80 -26.29
C ILE A 291 -10.72 -1.89 -24.92
N THR A 292 -11.10 -3.09 -24.52
CA THR A 292 -11.63 -3.36 -23.17
C THR A 292 -10.50 -3.51 -22.16
N ASN A 293 -10.83 -3.43 -20.86
CA ASN A 293 -9.87 -3.76 -19.79
C ASN A 293 -9.39 -5.22 -19.88
N GLN A 294 -10.23 -6.14 -20.31
CA GLN A 294 -9.87 -7.53 -20.48
C GLN A 294 -8.87 -7.73 -21.62
N GLU A 295 -9.12 -7.12 -22.77
CA GLU A 295 -8.18 -7.16 -23.92
C GLU A 295 -6.84 -6.55 -23.55
N LEU A 296 -6.80 -5.48 -22.74
CA LEU A 296 -5.55 -4.90 -22.25
C LEU A 296 -4.76 -5.89 -21.39
N LEU A 297 -5.40 -6.59 -20.45
CA LEU A 297 -4.73 -7.57 -19.58
C LEU A 297 -4.18 -8.77 -20.34
N GLU A 298 -4.74 -9.08 -21.51
CA GLU A 298 -4.38 -10.18 -22.38
C GLU A 298 -3.52 -9.75 -23.59
N LEU A 299 -3.14 -8.46 -23.64
CA LEU A 299 -2.34 -7.89 -24.70
C LEU A 299 -0.93 -8.53 -24.73
N GLU A 300 -0.41 -8.76 -25.92
CA GLU A 300 1.00 -9.13 -26.08
C GLU A 300 1.86 -7.87 -25.90
N CYS A 301 2.65 -7.86 -24.83
CA CYS A 301 3.54 -6.78 -24.46
C CYS A 301 4.68 -7.30 -23.57
N ASP A 302 5.68 -6.48 -23.31
CA ASP A 302 6.79 -6.85 -22.44
C ASP A 302 6.42 -6.72 -20.97
N ILE A 303 5.74 -5.63 -20.60
CA ILE A 303 5.43 -5.28 -19.21
C ILE A 303 3.94 -4.98 -19.09
N LEU A 304 3.26 -5.68 -18.19
CA LEU A 304 1.88 -5.41 -17.78
C LEU A 304 1.88 -4.81 -16.37
N ALA A 305 1.26 -3.63 -16.20
CA ALA A 305 1.19 -2.96 -14.91
C ALA A 305 -0.27 -2.77 -14.43
N PRO A 306 -0.82 -3.73 -13.68
CA PRO A 306 -2.11 -3.57 -13.00
C PRO A 306 -1.99 -2.48 -11.92
N SER A 307 -2.74 -1.35 -12.09
CA SER A 307 -2.59 -0.13 -11.29
C SER A 307 -3.93 0.40 -10.75
N ALA A 308 -5.01 -0.40 -10.81
CA ALA A 308 -6.35 0.05 -10.45
C ALA A 308 -6.99 -0.81 -9.35
N LEU A 309 -7.44 -2.01 -9.68
CA LEU A 309 -8.30 -2.82 -8.84
C LEU A 309 -7.63 -4.13 -8.42
N GLU A 310 -8.12 -4.69 -7.35
CA GLU A 310 -7.83 -6.03 -6.89
C GLU A 310 -8.48 -7.10 -7.79
N ASN A 311 -7.90 -8.31 -7.79
CA ASN A 311 -8.45 -9.49 -8.45
C ASN A 311 -8.78 -9.30 -9.95
N VAL A 312 -7.93 -8.57 -10.68
CA VAL A 312 -8.09 -8.39 -12.13
C VAL A 312 -7.41 -9.48 -12.94
N ILE A 313 -6.39 -10.14 -12.37
CA ILE A 313 -5.77 -11.34 -12.92
C ILE A 313 -6.17 -12.52 -12.03
N THR A 314 -6.98 -13.41 -12.57
CA THR A 314 -7.57 -14.58 -11.89
C THR A 314 -7.22 -15.86 -12.62
N ASP A 315 -7.54 -17.02 -12.08
CA ASP A 315 -7.42 -18.32 -12.75
C ASP A 315 -8.19 -18.36 -14.08
N GLU A 316 -9.24 -17.56 -14.23
CA GLU A 316 -10.02 -17.48 -15.46
C GLU A 316 -9.25 -16.84 -16.63
N ASN A 317 -8.37 -15.85 -16.38
CA ASN A 317 -7.66 -15.11 -17.43
C ASN A 317 -6.14 -15.25 -17.40
N ALA A 318 -5.53 -15.73 -16.32
CA ALA A 318 -4.07 -15.85 -16.18
C ALA A 318 -3.39 -16.63 -17.32
N ASN A 319 -4.07 -17.66 -17.84
CA ASN A 319 -3.55 -18.41 -18.99
C ASN A 319 -3.45 -17.59 -20.29
N ARG A 320 -4.22 -16.49 -20.40
CA ARG A 320 -4.24 -15.61 -21.58
C ARG A 320 -3.33 -14.40 -21.44
N VAL A 321 -2.79 -14.14 -20.24
CA VAL A 321 -1.74 -13.12 -20.04
C VAL A 321 -0.49 -13.49 -20.83
N LYS A 322 0.04 -12.55 -21.62
CA LYS A 322 1.15 -12.77 -22.56
C LYS A 322 2.38 -11.90 -22.26
N SER A 323 2.29 -11.04 -21.27
CA SER A 323 3.42 -10.21 -20.86
C SER A 323 4.59 -11.04 -20.33
N LYS A 324 5.81 -10.52 -20.42
CA LYS A 324 7.00 -11.13 -19.84
C LYS A 324 7.12 -10.83 -18.34
N VAL A 325 6.68 -9.64 -17.96
CA VAL A 325 6.74 -9.15 -16.57
C VAL A 325 5.40 -8.53 -16.18
N VAL A 326 4.95 -8.80 -14.96
CA VAL A 326 3.82 -8.12 -14.30
C VAL A 326 4.36 -7.29 -13.16
N VAL A 327 4.07 -5.97 -13.15
CA VAL A 327 4.44 -5.04 -12.08
C VAL A 327 3.18 -4.59 -11.34
N GLU A 328 2.97 -5.07 -10.14
CA GLU A 328 1.73 -4.84 -9.39
C GLU A 328 1.74 -3.51 -8.63
N LEU A 329 1.16 -2.48 -9.23
CA LEU A 329 1.00 -1.18 -8.58
C LEU A 329 -0.31 -1.06 -7.80
N ALA A 330 -1.34 -1.84 -8.15
CA ALA A 330 -2.54 -2.01 -7.33
C ALA A 330 -2.26 -2.93 -6.14
N ASN A 331 -3.15 -2.97 -5.15
CA ASN A 331 -3.09 -3.95 -4.07
C ASN A 331 -3.86 -5.21 -4.49
N GLY A 332 -3.22 -6.38 -4.38
CA GLY A 332 -3.82 -7.68 -4.67
C GLY A 332 -4.42 -7.82 -6.08
N PRO A 333 -3.78 -7.33 -7.15
CA PRO A 333 -4.38 -7.41 -8.49
C PRO A 333 -4.41 -8.84 -9.04
N THR A 334 -3.51 -9.71 -8.57
CA THR A 334 -3.39 -11.10 -8.99
C THR A 334 -3.80 -12.03 -7.86
N THR A 335 -4.72 -12.95 -8.13
CA THR A 335 -5.13 -13.98 -7.16
C THR A 335 -4.00 -15.01 -6.93
N PRO A 336 -3.97 -15.71 -5.77
CA PRO A 336 -2.94 -16.72 -5.50
C PRO A 336 -2.87 -17.85 -6.56
N ASP A 337 -4.01 -18.27 -7.06
CA ASP A 337 -4.07 -19.32 -8.11
C ASP A 337 -3.54 -18.78 -9.44
N ALA A 338 -3.90 -17.55 -9.80
CA ALA A 338 -3.35 -16.88 -10.98
C ALA A 338 -1.82 -16.68 -10.88
N ASP A 339 -1.30 -16.34 -9.73
CA ASP A 339 0.14 -16.16 -9.48
C ASP A 339 0.92 -17.45 -9.75
N ASN A 340 0.38 -18.62 -9.35
CA ASN A 340 0.95 -19.92 -9.67
C ASN A 340 0.96 -20.17 -11.20
N ILE A 341 -0.16 -19.89 -11.88
CA ILE A 341 -0.27 -20.05 -13.34
C ILE A 341 0.74 -19.16 -14.08
N LEU A 342 0.87 -17.89 -13.67
CA LEU A 342 1.84 -16.98 -14.27
C LEU A 342 3.28 -17.46 -14.06
N CYS A 343 3.60 -17.94 -12.85
CA CYS A 343 4.91 -18.52 -12.55
C CYS A 343 5.22 -19.76 -13.40
N GLU A 344 4.27 -20.69 -13.57
CA GLU A 344 4.42 -21.87 -14.43
C GLU A 344 4.63 -21.50 -15.91
N LYS A 345 4.06 -20.38 -16.36
CA LYS A 345 4.29 -19.81 -17.70
C LYS A 345 5.63 -19.09 -17.85
N GLY A 346 6.41 -18.95 -16.77
CA GLY A 346 7.67 -18.20 -16.79
C GLY A 346 7.48 -16.67 -16.80
N ILE A 347 6.29 -16.17 -16.47
CA ILE A 347 6.03 -14.73 -16.34
C ILE A 347 6.51 -14.26 -14.97
N SER A 348 7.40 -13.28 -14.95
CA SER A 348 7.93 -12.71 -13.72
C SER A 348 6.91 -11.76 -13.08
N VAL A 349 6.42 -12.08 -11.89
CA VAL A 349 5.52 -11.18 -11.12
C VAL A 349 6.33 -10.44 -10.07
N LEU A 350 6.37 -9.10 -10.16
CA LEU A 350 6.90 -8.21 -9.13
C LEU A 350 5.73 -7.83 -8.21
N PRO A 351 5.65 -8.44 -7.00
CA PRO A 351 4.43 -8.45 -6.22
C PRO A 351 4.13 -7.09 -5.57
N ASP A 352 2.87 -6.82 -5.34
CA ASP A 352 2.34 -5.58 -4.78
C ASP A 352 2.97 -5.16 -3.45
N VAL A 353 3.22 -6.11 -2.55
CA VAL A 353 3.86 -5.84 -1.24
C VAL A 353 5.28 -5.26 -1.38
N LEU A 354 5.90 -5.41 -2.56
CA LEU A 354 7.18 -4.83 -2.94
C LEU A 354 6.98 -3.66 -3.92
N ALA A 355 6.37 -3.89 -5.08
CA ALA A 355 6.32 -2.94 -6.19
C ALA A 355 5.59 -1.63 -5.82
N ASN A 356 4.51 -1.67 -5.05
CA ASN A 356 3.79 -0.47 -4.64
C ASN A 356 4.20 0.07 -3.26
N ALA A 357 5.24 -0.48 -2.64
CA ALA A 357 5.70 -0.07 -1.31
C ALA A 357 6.38 1.32 -1.29
N GLY A 358 6.70 1.91 -2.44
CA GLY A 358 7.26 3.26 -2.52
C GLY A 358 6.42 4.30 -1.78
N GLY A 359 5.10 4.17 -1.86
CA GLY A 359 4.18 5.06 -1.14
C GLY A 359 4.35 5.04 0.38
N VAL A 360 4.45 3.87 1.01
CA VAL A 360 4.68 3.76 2.46
C VAL A 360 6.13 4.12 2.82
N THR A 361 7.08 3.88 1.93
CA THR A 361 8.49 4.25 2.12
C THR A 361 8.65 5.76 2.22
N VAL A 362 8.11 6.54 1.29
CA VAL A 362 8.13 8.01 1.39
C VAL A 362 7.28 8.52 2.56
N SER A 363 6.19 7.83 2.92
CA SER A 363 5.48 8.14 4.17
C SER A 363 6.36 7.94 5.42
N CYS A 364 7.22 6.94 5.45
CA CYS A 364 8.21 6.77 6.52
C CYS A 364 9.20 7.94 6.55
N TYR A 365 9.65 8.40 5.40
CA TYR A 365 10.54 9.57 5.32
C TYR A 365 9.86 10.87 5.77
N GLU A 366 8.58 11.06 5.46
CA GLU A 366 7.78 12.19 5.98
C GLU A 366 7.73 12.15 7.51
N TRP A 367 7.47 10.98 8.09
CA TRP A 367 7.48 10.78 9.53
C TRP A 367 8.84 11.10 10.15
N GLN A 368 9.94 10.61 9.57
CA GLN A 368 11.30 10.90 10.04
C GLN A 368 11.64 12.39 9.97
N GLN A 369 11.27 13.08 8.88
CA GLN A 369 11.43 14.53 8.73
C GLN A 369 10.69 15.29 9.82
N ASN A 370 9.46 14.86 10.14
CA ASN A 370 8.64 15.52 11.17
C ASN A 370 9.21 15.30 12.58
N LEU A 371 9.73 14.09 12.88
CA LEU A 371 10.39 13.83 14.16
C LEU A 371 11.69 14.62 14.34
N ALA A 372 12.45 14.78 13.27
CA ALA A 372 13.71 15.53 13.27
C ALA A 372 13.50 17.05 13.11
N HIS A 373 12.28 17.52 12.87
CA HIS A 373 11.97 18.90 12.48
C HIS A 373 12.77 19.37 11.25
N GLU A 374 12.99 18.46 10.29
CA GLU A 374 13.71 18.71 9.05
C GLU A 374 12.77 18.76 7.83
N LYS A 375 13.26 19.34 6.74
CA LYS A 375 12.68 19.25 5.41
C LYS A 375 13.74 18.73 4.45
N TRP A 376 13.46 17.62 3.79
CA TRP A 376 14.39 17.02 2.83
C TRP A 376 14.05 17.47 1.40
N SER A 377 15.10 17.62 0.57
CA SER A 377 14.90 17.93 -0.85
C SER A 377 14.29 16.73 -1.60
N ALA A 378 13.67 17.01 -2.74
CA ALA A 378 13.10 15.98 -3.60
C ALA A 378 14.16 14.96 -4.04
N GLU A 379 15.37 15.41 -4.34
CA GLU A 379 16.51 14.57 -4.76
C GLU A 379 16.98 13.66 -3.62
N LYS A 380 16.98 14.15 -2.37
CA LYS A 380 17.31 13.31 -1.20
C LYS A 380 16.26 12.22 -1.02
N VAL A 381 14.99 12.58 -1.08
CA VAL A 381 13.87 11.62 -0.94
C VAL A 381 13.90 10.58 -2.05
N ASP A 382 14.11 11.00 -3.30
CA ASP A 382 14.17 10.11 -4.47
C ASP A 382 15.34 9.12 -4.37
N ARG A 383 16.54 9.59 -4.03
CA ARG A 383 17.71 8.72 -3.86
C ARG A 383 17.50 7.69 -2.75
N MET A 384 17.02 8.13 -1.59
CA MET A 384 16.72 7.22 -0.48
C MET A 384 15.64 6.19 -0.84
N LEU A 385 14.64 6.59 -1.65
CA LEU A 385 13.63 5.70 -2.15
C LEU A 385 14.25 4.66 -3.10
N GLU A 386 15.09 5.09 -4.05
CA GLU A 386 15.80 4.20 -4.96
C GLU A 386 16.63 3.18 -4.20
N ASP A 387 17.49 3.62 -3.28
CA ASP A 387 18.33 2.75 -2.46
C ASP A 387 17.52 1.71 -1.71
N THR A 388 16.42 2.13 -1.07
CA THR A 388 15.53 1.24 -0.30
C THR A 388 14.84 0.24 -1.20
N MET A 389 14.25 0.68 -2.30
CA MET A 389 13.48 -0.19 -3.19
C MET A 389 14.39 -1.20 -3.90
N ARG A 390 15.53 -0.77 -4.45
CA ARG A 390 16.48 -1.65 -5.14
C ARG A 390 17.08 -2.71 -4.21
N ALA A 391 17.57 -2.30 -3.04
CA ALA A 391 18.14 -3.24 -2.07
C ALA A 391 17.16 -4.32 -1.63
N ASN A 392 15.90 -3.95 -1.35
CA ASN A 392 14.90 -4.92 -0.93
C ASN A 392 14.34 -5.74 -2.09
N THR A 393 14.37 -5.24 -3.33
CA THR A 393 14.05 -6.05 -4.52
C THR A 393 15.04 -7.20 -4.66
N SER A 394 16.34 -6.93 -4.63
CA SER A 394 17.37 -7.96 -4.67
C SER A 394 17.16 -9.01 -3.60
N LEU A 395 16.93 -8.58 -2.34
CA LEU A 395 16.70 -9.51 -1.22
C LEU A 395 15.45 -10.37 -1.41
N VAL A 396 14.34 -9.82 -1.90
CA VAL A 396 13.12 -10.57 -2.18
C VAL A 396 13.36 -11.64 -3.25
N LEU A 397 14.01 -11.27 -4.35
CA LEU A 397 14.27 -12.17 -5.46
C LEU A 397 15.29 -13.26 -5.09
N GLU A 398 16.32 -12.93 -4.34
CA GLU A 398 17.28 -13.89 -3.77
C GLU A 398 16.59 -14.86 -2.78
N THR A 399 15.73 -14.34 -1.91
CA THR A 399 14.93 -15.16 -0.98
C THR A 399 14.00 -16.10 -1.74
N ALA A 400 13.32 -15.62 -2.78
CA ALA A 400 12.46 -16.46 -3.62
C ALA A 400 13.25 -17.61 -4.24
N LYS A 401 14.45 -17.32 -4.76
CA LYS A 401 15.36 -18.32 -5.31
C LYS A 401 15.83 -19.33 -4.27
N GLN A 402 16.24 -18.85 -3.10
CA GLN A 402 16.74 -19.69 -1.99
C GLN A 402 15.68 -20.70 -1.52
N TYR A 403 14.42 -20.26 -1.39
CA TYR A 403 13.32 -21.11 -0.95
C TYR A 403 12.61 -21.85 -2.11
N SER A 404 13.05 -21.65 -3.37
CA SER A 404 12.42 -22.19 -4.57
C SER A 404 10.92 -21.89 -4.67
N VAL A 405 10.57 -20.62 -4.43
CA VAL A 405 9.19 -20.10 -4.45
C VAL A 405 9.08 -18.90 -5.40
N ASN A 406 7.86 -18.49 -5.73
CA ASN A 406 7.64 -17.26 -6.50
C ASN A 406 8.02 -15.99 -5.68
N PRO A 407 8.23 -14.82 -6.33
CA PRO A 407 8.64 -13.60 -5.65
C PRO A 407 7.66 -13.10 -4.59
N ARG A 408 6.35 -13.35 -4.73
CA ARG A 408 5.34 -13.01 -3.72
C ARG A 408 5.59 -13.75 -2.42
N ILE A 409 5.76 -15.05 -2.48
CA ILE A 409 6.09 -15.87 -1.30
C ILE A 409 7.48 -15.49 -0.77
N GLY A 410 8.46 -15.23 -1.65
CA GLY A 410 9.78 -14.72 -1.26
C GLY A 410 9.71 -13.42 -0.45
N ALA A 411 8.84 -12.48 -0.85
CA ALA A 411 8.61 -11.25 -0.09
C ALA A 411 8.00 -11.52 1.29
N HIS A 412 7.06 -12.46 1.39
CA HIS A 412 6.48 -12.84 2.68
C HIS A 412 7.49 -13.57 3.58
N VAL A 413 8.32 -14.47 3.04
CA VAL A 413 9.41 -15.13 3.78
C VAL A 413 10.37 -14.09 4.36
N LEU A 414 10.83 -13.14 3.53
CA LEU A 414 11.71 -12.06 3.97
C LEU A 414 11.06 -11.19 5.06
N ALA A 415 9.81 -10.78 4.86
CA ALA A 415 9.09 -9.94 5.80
C ALA A 415 8.84 -10.64 7.14
N ILE A 416 8.31 -11.86 7.11
CA ILE A 416 8.04 -12.66 8.31
C ILE A 416 9.35 -13.00 9.04
N GLY A 417 10.42 -13.29 8.31
CA GLY A 417 11.74 -13.52 8.88
C GLY A 417 12.25 -12.34 9.72
N ARG A 418 12.12 -11.11 9.20
CA ARG A 418 12.49 -9.87 9.91
C ARG A 418 11.64 -9.65 11.17
N ILE A 419 10.34 -9.87 11.08
CA ILE A 419 9.44 -9.74 12.23
C ILE A 419 9.76 -10.80 13.26
N ALA A 420 9.94 -12.06 12.85
CA ALA A 420 10.25 -13.19 13.73
C ALA A 420 11.57 -12.99 14.47
N GLU A 421 12.62 -12.54 13.79
CA GLU A 421 13.91 -12.23 14.41
C GLU A 421 13.75 -11.20 15.54
N LYS A 422 12.99 -10.14 15.29
CA LYS A 422 12.74 -9.10 16.30
C LYS A 422 11.92 -9.62 17.47
N LEU A 423 10.88 -10.43 17.22
CA LEU A 423 10.07 -11.06 18.27
C LEU A 423 10.90 -11.99 19.15
N ARG A 424 11.79 -12.81 18.58
CA ARG A 424 12.69 -13.68 19.36
C ARG A 424 13.60 -12.87 20.29
N ARG A 425 14.16 -11.76 19.79
CA ARG A 425 15.00 -10.87 20.62
C ARG A 425 14.19 -10.26 21.76
N THR A 426 13.00 -9.71 21.49
CA THR A 426 12.15 -9.11 22.51
C THR A 426 11.80 -10.11 23.63
N VAL A 427 11.37 -11.32 23.28
CA VAL A 427 11.05 -12.37 24.27
C VAL A 427 12.29 -12.80 25.08
N SER A 428 13.47 -12.87 24.45
CA SER A 428 14.73 -13.18 25.12
C SER A 428 15.13 -12.09 26.13
N ASP A 429 15.00 -10.83 25.77
CA ASP A 429 15.35 -9.68 26.61
C ASP A 429 14.42 -9.59 27.82
N GLU A 430 13.10 -9.65 27.61
CA GLU A 430 12.10 -9.66 28.70
C GLU A 430 12.31 -10.82 29.67
N THR A 431 12.63 -12.02 29.16
CA THR A 431 12.91 -13.20 30.00
C THR A 431 14.18 -13.00 30.85
N THR A 432 15.16 -12.31 30.31
CA THR A 432 16.43 -12.01 30.99
C THR A 432 16.23 -10.98 32.11
N GLU A 433 15.48 -9.90 31.82
CA GLU A 433 15.12 -8.85 32.78
C GLU A 433 14.34 -9.47 33.97
N TRP A 434 13.28 -10.26 33.69
CA TRP A 434 12.49 -10.91 34.69
C TRP A 434 13.31 -11.84 35.59
N LYS A 435 14.24 -12.64 35.02
CA LYS A 435 15.14 -13.50 35.81
C LYS A 435 16.09 -12.69 36.70
N THR A 436 16.52 -11.52 36.23
CA THR A 436 17.40 -10.63 36.99
C THR A 436 16.66 -10.00 38.16
N GLU A 437 15.42 -9.54 37.94
CA GLU A 437 14.57 -8.98 39.00
C GLU A 437 14.24 -10.01 40.12
N ILE A 438 13.90 -11.24 39.72
CA ILE A 438 13.66 -12.32 40.72
C ILE A 438 14.92 -12.60 41.54
N ARG A 439 16.11 -12.65 40.92
CA ARG A 439 17.36 -12.86 41.65
C ARG A 439 17.65 -11.73 42.60
N ALA A 440 17.42 -10.49 42.21
CA ALA A 440 17.57 -9.31 43.07
C ALA A 440 16.59 -9.36 44.26
N ALA A 441 15.33 -9.70 44.03
CA ALA A 441 14.30 -9.83 45.04
C ALA A 441 14.52 -11.00 46.01
N SER A 442 15.19 -12.07 45.55
CA SER A 442 15.51 -13.24 46.43
C SER A 442 16.82 -13.07 47.24
N SER A 443 17.55 -11.96 46.99
CA SER A 443 18.82 -11.64 47.68
C SER A 443 18.63 -10.56 48.76
N THR A 444 17.39 -10.04 48.92
CA THR A 444 16.94 -9.16 49.99
C THR A 444 16.07 -9.91 50.97
#